data_85b0e3111240da70e051a07cdaf36cf2
#
_entry.id   85b0e3111240da70e051a07cdaf36cf2
#
_cell.length_a   1.000
_cell.length_b   1.000
_cell.length_c   1.000
_cell.angle_alpha   90.00
_cell.angle_beta   90.00
_cell.angle_gamma   90.00
#
_symmetry.space_group_name_H-M   'P 1'
#
loop_
_entity.id
_entity.type
_entity.pdbx_description
1 polymer ?
#
loop_
_entity_poly.entity_id
_entity_poly.type
_entity_poly.pdbx_seq_one_letter_code
_entity_poly.pdbx_strand_id
1 'polypeptide(L)'
;MRSIHTWFFIILQFIVPKMLLTNIIYRITRIEKIVLKNYLIKNFIKIYDVNIQEIKTTDLTQFKSFNAFFTRELHVNARTICKEDNVIISPADGKLSAFGDIQNNQLFQAKGHQYSLQELVGNNHPNINQFIDGAFATIYLAPFNYHRVHAPLDAKLTKMHYIPGNLFSVNQITTSRIPKLFIRNERLVCFFDTGNSEMILIFVGALNVGSITTPWTNEIRPSQRGEIVELQLAKNISTHLNKGDLLGWFNMGSTVITLFPKNTCHWSEDMRSDGHIKMGNKLGSIIHHSK
;
A
#
# COMPACT_ATOMS: atom_id res chain seq x y z
N MET A 1 -6.10 -23.49 22.11
CA MET A 1 -5.11 -22.41 22.39
C MET A 1 -5.01 -21.35 21.27
N ARG A 2 -4.83 -21.67 19.99
CA ARG A 2 -4.74 -20.67 18.90
C ARG A 2 -5.95 -19.71 18.85
N SER A 3 -7.17 -20.13 19.17
CA SER A 3 -8.37 -19.28 19.15
C SER A 3 -8.35 -18.16 20.20
N ILE A 4 -7.93 -18.45 21.45
CA ILE A 4 -7.94 -17.47 22.55
C ILE A 4 -6.90 -16.38 22.31
N HIS A 5 -5.69 -16.71 21.88
CA HIS A 5 -4.66 -15.71 21.53
C HIS A 5 -5.11 -14.79 20.39
N THR A 6 -5.82 -15.34 19.42
CA THR A 6 -6.35 -14.55 18.29
C THR A 6 -7.42 -13.56 18.75
N TRP A 7 -8.37 -13.99 19.61
CA TRP A 7 -9.38 -13.10 20.18
C TRP A 7 -8.76 -12.01 21.05
N PHE A 8 -7.79 -12.37 21.89
CA PHE A 8 -7.05 -11.40 22.68
C PHE A 8 -6.34 -10.35 21.80
N PHE A 9 -5.69 -10.77 20.71
CA PHE A 9 -5.07 -9.87 19.76
C PHE A 9 -6.08 -8.90 19.10
N ILE A 10 -7.28 -9.40 18.75
CA ILE A 10 -8.35 -8.56 18.20
C ILE A 10 -8.86 -7.55 19.23
N ILE A 11 -9.08 -7.97 20.47
CA ILE A 11 -9.51 -7.08 21.55
C ILE A 11 -8.47 -5.97 21.77
N LEU A 12 -7.19 -6.30 21.77
CA LEU A 12 -6.09 -5.33 21.88
C LEU A 12 -6.17 -4.27 20.77
N GLN A 13 -6.61 -4.62 19.55
CA GLN A 13 -6.79 -3.65 18.47
C GLN A 13 -7.80 -2.52 18.79
N PHE A 14 -8.71 -2.75 19.73
CA PHE A 14 -9.70 -1.74 20.14
C PHE A 14 -9.29 -0.97 21.39
N ILE A 15 -8.54 -1.59 22.29
CA ILE A 15 -8.16 -0.99 23.59
C ILE A 15 -6.88 -0.16 23.49
N VAL A 16 -5.90 -0.61 22.71
CA VAL A 16 -4.59 0.05 22.61
C VAL A 16 -4.74 1.46 22.02
N PRO A 17 -4.14 2.49 22.63
CA PRO A 17 -4.10 3.85 22.07
C PRO A 17 -3.15 3.91 20.87
N LYS A 18 -3.67 3.49 19.71
CA LYS A 18 -2.91 3.26 18.48
C LYS A 18 -2.08 4.46 18.02
N MET A 19 -2.62 5.67 18.16
CA MET A 19 -1.89 6.90 17.82
C MET A 19 -0.68 7.12 18.71
N LEU A 20 -0.84 6.90 20.03
CA LEU A 20 0.27 7.05 20.99
C LEU A 20 1.36 6.03 20.69
N LEU A 21 0.98 4.75 20.51
CA LEU A 21 1.92 3.67 20.17
C LEU A 21 2.65 3.96 18.85
N THR A 22 1.92 4.35 17.82
CA THR A 22 2.49 4.70 16.51
C THR A 22 3.45 5.89 16.63
N ASN A 23 3.13 6.91 17.44
CA ASN A 23 4.03 8.05 17.68
C ASN A 23 5.30 7.66 18.44
N ILE A 24 5.22 6.74 19.39
CA ILE A 24 6.39 6.22 20.12
C ILE A 24 7.29 5.45 19.15
N ILE A 25 6.73 4.52 18.38
CA ILE A 25 7.46 3.73 17.38
C ILE A 25 8.07 4.65 16.30
N TYR A 26 7.32 5.63 15.83
CA TYR A 26 7.80 6.65 14.90
C TYR A 26 9.08 7.34 15.40
N ARG A 27 9.12 7.74 16.68
CA ARG A 27 10.31 8.37 17.27
C ARG A 27 11.46 7.39 17.43
N ILE A 28 11.19 6.19 17.94
CA ILE A 28 12.22 5.15 18.16
C ILE A 28 12.89 4.75 16.85
N THR A 29 12.10 4.52 15.80
CA THR A 29 12.60 4.05 14.49
C THR A 29 13.46 5.11 13.76
N ARG A 30 13.39 6.36 14.18
CA ARG A 30 14.17 7.48 13.61
C ARG A 30 15.37 7.89 14.46
N ILE A 31 15.65 7.20 15.57
CA ILE A 31 16.86 7.45 16.36
C ILE A 31 18.10 7.07 15.55
N GLU A 32 19.03 8.03 15.44
CA GLU A 32 20.27 7.87 14.65
C GLU A 32 21.45 7.33 15.48
N LYS A 33 21.27 7.10 16.80
CA LYS A 33 22.33 6.52 17.65
C LYS A 33 22.78 5.17 17.11
N ILE A 34 24.05 5.05 16.73
CA ILE A 34 24.65 3.91 16.00
C ILE A 34 24.33 2.59 16.68
N VAL A 35 24.53 2.49 18.00
CA VAL A 35 24.30 1.25 18.75
C VAL A 35 22.85 0.81 18.66
N LEU A 36 21.91 1.72 18.91
CA LEU A 36 20.48 1.40 18.92
C LEU A 36 19.96 1.07 17.51
N LYS A 37 20.27 1.91 16.51
CA LYS A 37 19.80 1.64 15.14
C LYS A 37 20.33 0.31 14.60
N ASN A 38 21.61 0.02 14.82
CA ASN A 38 22.22 -1.23 14.36
C ASN A 38 21.63 -2.44 15.08
N TYR A 39 21.37 -2.32 16.38
CA TYR A 39 20.66 -3.34 17.14
C TYR A 39 19.25 -3.61 16.57
N LEU A 40 18.47 -2.57 16.32
CA LEU A 40 17.13 -2.69 15.75
C LEU A 40 17.17 -3.33 14.34
N ILE A 41 18.07 -2.88 13.47
CA ILE A 41 18.22 -3.41 12.10
C ILE A 41 18.60 -4.90 12.14
N LYS A 42 19.63 -5.26 12.90
CA LYS A 42 20.11 -6.65 12.99
C LYS A 42 19.03 -7.60 13.53
N ASN A 43 18.31 -7.20 14.60
CA ASN A 43 17.24 -8.02 15.13
C ASN A 43 16.07 -8.14 14.17
N PHE A 44 15.71 -7.07 13.48
CA PHE A 44 14.63 -7.09 12.49
C PHE A 44 14.96 -8.05 11.34
N ILE A 45 16.17 -7.99 10.80
CA ILE A 45 16.62 -8.91 9.75
C ILE A 45 16.51 -10.36 10.23
N LYS A 46 16.99 -10.64 11.45
CA LYS A 46 16.97 -11.99 12.04
C LYS A 46 15.55 -12.52 12.29
N ILE A 47 14.65 -11.66 12.82
CA ILE A 47 13.28 -12.05 13.19
C ILE A 47 12.41 -12.27 11.95
N TYR A 48 12.57 -11.44 10.93
CA TYR A 48 11.72 -11.42 9.75
C TYR A 48 12.38 -12.04 8.50
N ASP A 49 13.59 -12.57 8.62
CA ASP A 49 14.36 -13.17 7.51
C ASP A 49 14.42 -12.25 6.26
N VAL A 50 14.83 -11.00 6.49
CA VAL A 50 14.88 -10.00 5.42
C VAL A 50 15.97 -10.35 4.42
N ASN A 51 15.63 -10.46 3.14
CA ASN A 51 16.62 -10.67 2.07
C ASN A 51 17.49 -9.42 1.89
N ILE A 52 18.68 -9.44 2.46
CA ILE A 52 19.64 -8.34 2.40
C ILE A 52 20.38 -8.25 1.05
N GLN A 53 20.38 -9.33 0.26
CA GLN A 53 21.06 -9.37 -1.05
C GLN A 53 20.38 -8.48 -2.09
N GLU A 54 19.10 -8.18 -1.91
CA GLU A 54 18.35 -7.30 -2.82
C GLU A 54 18.56 -5.80 -2.51
N ILE A 55 19.20 -5.46 -1.38
CA ILE A 55 19.34 -4.07 -0.90
C ILE A 55 20.44 -3.35 -1.65
N LYS A 56 20.17 -2.12 -2.12
CA LYS A 56 21.15 -1.27 -2.83
C LYS A 56 22.39 -0.99 -1.99
N THR A 57 22.22 -0.77 -0.69
CA THR A 57 23.30 -0.47 0.26
C THR A 57 23.72 -1.76 0.96
N THR A 58 24.89 -2.29 0.64
CA THR A 58 25.40 -3.55 1.20
C THR A 58 25.88 -3.41 2.65
N ASP A 59 26.39 -2.24 3.03
CA ASP A 59 26.79 -1.93 4.41
C ASP A 59 25.61 -1.37 5.21
N LEU A 60 25.03 -2.21 6.04
CA LEU A 60 23.86 -1.88 6.88
C LEU A 60 24.13 -0.75 7.89
N THR A 61 25.40 -0.46 8.19
CA THR A 61 25.76 0.63 9.12
C THR A 61 25.54 2.01 8.52
N GLN A 62 25.48 2.13 7.18
CA GLN A 62 25.25 3.39 6.47
C GLN A 62 23.81 3.90 6.57
N PHE A 63 22.86 3.07 6.93
CA PHE A 63 21.50 3.57 7.17
C PHE A 63 21.49 4.51 8.38
N LYS A 64 20.96 5.73 8.19
CA LYS A 64 20.90 6.74 9.26
C LYS A 64 20.07 6.31 10.46
N SER A 65 19.01 5.53 10.22
CA SER A 65 18.06 5.07 11.25
C SER A 65 17.46 3.73 10.85
N PHE A 66 16.70 3.09 11.76
CA PHE A 66 15.92 1.91 11.43
C PHE A 66 14.87 2.21 10.34
N ASN A 67 14.22 3.39 10.39
CA ASN A 67 13.26 3.77 9.36
C ASN A 67 13.91 3.89 7.97
N ALA A 68 15.12 4.44 7.88
CA ALA A 68 15.87 4.49 6.62
C ALA A 68 16.15 3.08 6.05
N PHE A 69 16.46 2.10 6.92
CA PHE A 69 16.58 0.70 6.51
C PHE A 69 15.24 0.10 6.09
N PHE A 70 14.17 0.40 6.81
CA PHE A 70 12.84 -0.13 6.49
C PHE A 70 12.33 0.36 5.12
N THR A 71 12.58 1.63 4.78
CA THR A 71 12.25 2.24 3.49
C THR A 71 13.36 2.12 2.44
N ARG A 72 14.27 1.16 2.63
CA ARG A 72 15.43 0.90 1.81
C ARG A 72 15.15 0.86 0.31
N GLU A 73 16.13 1.24 -0.48
CA GLU A 73 16.13 1.01 -1.92
C GLU A 73 16.68 -0.38 -2.24
N LEU A 74 16.17 -0.95 -3.31
CA LEU A 74 16.72 -2.17 -3.89
C LEU A 74 17.74 -1.82 -4.97
N HIS A 75 18.67 -2.74 -5.26
CA HIS A 75 19.55 -2.56 -6.40
C HIS A 75 18.76 -2.67 -7.72
N VAL A 76 19.29 -2.10 -8.79
CA VAL A 76 18.59 -1.91 -10.08
C VAL A 76 18.00 -3.21 -10.64
N ASN A 77 18.69 -4.34 -10.47
CA ASN A 77 18.27 -5.63 -11.03
C ASN A 77 17.48 -6.50 -10.02
N ALA A 78 17.11 -5.99 -8.85
CA ALA A 78 16.40 -6.76 -7.84
C ALA A 78 14.94 -7.05 -8.22
N ARG A 79 14.39 -6.27 -9.14
CA ARG A 79 13.03 -6.45 -9.68
C ARG A 79 13.05 -6.36 -11.19
N THR A 80 12.40 -7.33 -11.82
CA THR A 80 12.19 -7.32 -13.26
C THR A 80 10.83 -6.67 -13.54
N ILE A 81 10.83 -5.59 -14.29
CA ILE A 81 9.62 -4.90 -14.71
C ILE A 81 9.20 -5.45 -16.06
N CYS A 82 7.97 -5.96 -16.16
CA CYS A 82 7.39 -6.35 -17.43
C CYS A 82 7.23 -5.13 -18.34
N LYS A 83 7.88 -5.15 -19.51
CA LYS A 83 7.98 -4.01 -20.44
C LYS A 83 6.83 -3.91 -21.43
N GLU A 84 5.97 -4.93 -21.52
CA GLU A 84 4.81 -4.89 -22.43
C GLU A 84 3.87 -3.74 -22.04
N ASP A 85 3.52 -2.89 -23.00
CA ASP A 85 2.81 -1.62 -22.73
C ASP A 85 1.44 -1.81 -22.06
N ASN A 86 0.72 -2.84 -22.47
CA ASN A 86 -0.63 -3.14 -21.94
C ASN A 86 -0.63 -3.91 -20.62
N VAL A 87 0.54 -4.32 -20.11
CA VAL A 87 0.62 -5.12 -18.88
C VAL A 87 0.56 -4.24 -17.64
N ILE A 88 -0.37 -4.58 -16.75
CA ILE A 88 -0.46 -4.06 -15.40
C ILE A 88 0.52 -4.83 -14.53
N ILE A 89 1.47 -4.13 -13.92
CA ILE A 89 2.44 -4.74 -12.99
C ILE A 89 2.02 -4.57 -11.54
N SER A 90 2.53 -5.44 -10.67
CA SER A 90 2.39 -5.25 -9.23
C SER A 90 3.08 -3.96 -8.77
N PRO A 91 2.38 -3.06 -8.09
CA PRO A 91 2.96 -1.83 -7.57
C PRO A 91 3.89 -2.05 -6.37
N ALA A 92 3.85 -3.22 -5.74
CA ALA A 92 4.58 -3.49 -4.51
C ALA A 92 4.95 -4.96 -4.36
N ASP A 93 5.91 -5.22 -3.48
CA ASP A 93 6.14 -6.57 -2.96
C ASP A 93 5.09 -6.90 -1.90
N GLY A 94 4.58 -8.12 -1.92
CA GLY A 94 3.64 -8.51 -0.87
C GLY A 94 2.93 -9.82 -1.12
N LYS A 95 1.79 -9.94 -0.46
CA LYS A 95 0.86 -11.03 -0.61
C LYS A 95 -0.44 -10.50 -1.22
N LEU A 96 -0.87 -11.10 -2.32
CA LEU A 96 -2.14 -10.77 -2.97
C LEU A 96 -3.29 -11.29 -2.10
N SER A 97 -3.83 -10.42 -1.24
CA SER A 97 -4.85 -10.82 -0.26
C SER A 97 -6.24 -10.95 -0.84
N ALA A 98 -6.56 -10.17 -1.87
CA ALA A 98 -7.81 -10.26 -2.61
C ALA A 98 -7.65 -9.61 -3.99
N PHE A 99 -8.37 -10.10 -4.97
CA PHE A 99 -8.50 -9.48 -6.30
C PHE A 99 -9.78 -10.00 -6.97
N GLY A 100 -10.23 -9.31 -8.00
CA GLY A 100 -11.41 -9.69 -8.79
C GLY A 100 -12.21 -8.47 -9.22
N ASP A 101 -13.49 -8.69 -9.44
CA ASP A 101 -14.44 -7.66 -9.85
C ASP A 101 -15.08 -6.97 -8.63
N ILE A 102 -15.34 -5.67 -8.78
CA ILE A 102 -16.13 -4.89 -7.85
C ILE A 102 -17.60 -5.21 -8.15
N GLN A 103 -18.30 -5.83 -7.20
CA GLN A 103 -19.68 -6.25 -7.42
C GLN A 103 -20.66 -5.36 -6.66
N ASN A 104 -21.61 -4.76 -7.37
CA ASN A 104 -22.64 -3.90 -6.74
C ASN A 104 -22.03 -2.84 -5.80
N ASN A 105 -20.99 -2.13 -6.26
CA ASN A 105 -20.28 -1.13 -5.46
C ASN A 105 -19.57 -1.70 -4.19
N GLN A 106 -19.31 -3.00 -4.13
CA GLN A 106 -18.66 -3.66 -2.99
C GLN A 106 -17.37 -4.37 -3.42
N LEU A 107 -16.32 -4.23 -2.60
CA LEU A 107 -15.07 -4.96 -2.74
C LEU A 107 -15.00 -6.06 -1.67
N PHE A 108 -14.45 -7.19 -2.07
CA PHE A 108 -14.17 -8.29 -1.14
C PHE A 108 -12.93 -8.00 -0.29
N GLN A 109 -13.05 -8.12 1.04
CA GLN A 109 -11.93 -7.96 1.97
C GLN A 109 -11.26 -9.29 2.31
N ALA A 110 -11.95 -10.14 3.04
CA ALA A 110 -11.54 -11.49 3.44
C ALA A 110 -12.71 -12.19 4.16
N LYS A 111 -12.82 -13.50 4.05
CA LYS A 111 -13.80 -14.33 4.80
C LYS A 111 -15.24 -13.77 4.77
N GLY A 112 -15.71 -13.34 3.62
CA GLY A 112 -17.07 -12.83 3.44
C GLY A 112 -17.28 -11.36 3.86
N HIS A 113 -16.28 -10.68 4.40
CA HIS A 113 -16.38 -9.24 4.64
C HIS A 113 -16.23 -8.48 3.33
N GLN A 114 -17.07 -7.47 3.16
CA GLN A 114 -17.04 -6.55 2.03
C GLN A 114 -17.05 -5.10 2.55
N TYR A 115 -16.67 -4.18 1.69
CA TYR A 115 -16.70 -2.74 1.98
C TYR A 115 -17.01 -1.95 0.71
N SER A 116 -17.63 -0.78 0.89
CA SER A 116 -18.07 0.07 -0.20
C SER A 116 -16.90 0.72 -0.95
N LEU A 117 -16.97 0.70 -2.27
CA LEU A 117 -16.06 1.46 -3.15
C LEU A 117 -16.12 2.96 -2.84
N GLN A 118 -17.32 3.52 -2.70
CA GLN A 118 -17.50 4.94 -2.40
C GLN A 118 -16.90 5.31 -1.04
N GLU A 119 -17.13 4.49 0.00
CA GLU A 119 -16.51 4.72 1.31
C GLU A 119 -14.98 4.58 1.24
N LEU A 120 -14.45 3.68 0.40
CA LEU A 120 -13.01 3.47 0.24
C LEU A 120 -12.32 4.68 -0.39
N VAL A 121 -12.87 5.20 -1.47
CA VAL A 121 -12.29 6.30 -2.26
C VAL A 121 -12.59 7.67 -1.63
N GLY A 122 -13.64 7.74 -0.79
CA GLY A 122 -14.23 8.99 -0.30
C GLY A 122 -15.38 9.44 -1.19
N ASN A 123 -16.49 9.80 -0.57
CA ASN A 123 -17.81 9.97 -1.22
C ASN A 123 -17.88 11.05 -2.32
N ASN A 124 -16.82 11.83 -2.55
CA ASN A 124 -16.83 13.01 -3.42
C ASN A 124 -16.10 12.84 -4.76
N HIS A 125 -15.79 11.61 -5.18
CA HIS A 125 -15.15 11.43 -6.49
C HIS A 125 -16.21 11.49 -7.61
N PRO A 126 -16.11 12.45 -8.56
CA PRO A 126 -17.16 12.68 -9.56
C PRO A 126 -17.36 11.49 -10.51
N ASN A 127 -16.28 10.75 -10.80
CA ASN A 127 -16.29 9.64 -11.75
C ASN A 127 -16.35 8.26 -11.06
N ILE A 128 -16.71 8.18 -9.79
CA ILE A 128 -16.68 6.91 -9.04
C ILE A 128 -17.55 5.83 -9.70
N ASN A 129 -18.60 6.23 -10.40
CA ASN A 129 -19.53 5.30 -11.03
C ASN A 129 -18.88 4.45 -12.13
N GLN A 130 -17.81 4.90 -12.77
CA GLN A 130 -17.11 4.09 -13.78
C GLN A 130 -16.32 2.91 -13.17
N PHE A 131 -16.07 2.96 -11.86
CA PHE A 131 -15.43 1.87 -11.13
C PHE A 131 -16.43 0.85 -10.57
N ILE A 132 -17.73 1.12 -10.64
CA ILE A 132 -18.77 0.14 -10.32
C ILE A 132 -18.68 -0.99 -11.36
N ASP A 133 -18.66 -2.24 -10.89
CA ASP A 133 -18.37 -3.44 -11.71
C ASP A 133 -17.00 -3.40 -12.40
N GLY A 134 -16.09 -2.57 -11.91
CA GLY A 134 -14.68 -2.54 -12.31
C GLY A 134 -13.86 -3.64 -11.65
N ALA A 135 -12.55 -3.50 -11.67
CA ALA A 135 -11.62 -4.49 -11.14
C ALA A 135 -10.78 -3.93 -9.98
N PHE A 136 -10.37 -4.80 -9.04
CA PHE A 136 -9.50 -4.42 -7.94
C PHE A 136 -8.47 -5.48 -7.62
N ALA A 137 -7.32 -5.06 -7.05
CA ALA A 137 -6.37 -5.94 -6.42
C ALA A 137 -5.88 -5.32 -5.10
N THR A 138 -5.78 -6.15 -4.05
CA THR A 138 -5.32 -5.77 -2.71
C THR A 138 -4.04 -6.53 -2.37
N ILE A 139 -2.96 -5.82 -2.13
CA ILE A 139 -1.63 -6.36 -1.83
C ILE A 139 -1.25 -5.99 -0.41
N TYR A 140 -1.06 -6.97 0.45
CA TYR A 140 -0.57 -6.80 1.82
C TYR A 140 0.95 -6.85 1.84
N LEU A 141 1.59 -5.81 2.39
CA LEU A 141 3.04 -5.73 2.57
C LEU A 141 3.39 -6.17 3.99
N ALA A 142 3.94 -7.37 4.13
CA ALA A 142 4.45 -7.86 5.40
C ALA A 142 5.72 -7.09 5.82
N PRO A 143 6.09 -7.06 7.10
CA PRO A 143 7.23 -6.27 7.59
C PRO A 143 8.55 -6.51 6.85
N PHE A 144 8.82 -7.72 6.37
CA PHE A 144 10.04 -8.07 5.64
C PHE A 144 10.05 -7.63 4.18
N ASN A 145 8.90 -7.30 3.60
CA ASN A 145 8.79 -6.90 2.21
C ASN A 145 9.49 -5.56 1.92
N TYR A 146 9.66 -5.26 0.67
CA TYR A 146 10.02 -3.94 0.18
C TYR A 146 8.79 -3.02 0.30
N HIS A 147 8.97 -1.84 0.92
CA HIS A 147 7.84 -0.96 1.28
C HIS A 147 7.70 0.28 0.41
N ARG A 148 8.43 0.36 -0.69
CA ARG A 148 8.19 1.37 -1.72
C ARG A 148 7.15 0.87 -2.71
N VAL A 149 6.31 1.78 -3.18
CA VAL A 149 5.19 1.53 -4.08
C VAL A 149 5.46 2.23 -5.39
N HIS A 150 5.19 1.55 -6.49
CA HIS A 150 5.55 1.97 -7.84
C HIS A 150 4.34 2.04 -8.75
N ALA A 151 4.45 2.80 -9.84
CA ALA A 151 3.40 2.94 -10.85
C ALA A 151 3.14 1.60 -11.55
N PRO A 152 1.90 1.07 -11.52
CA PRO A 152 1.60 -0.20 -12.19
C PRO A 152 1.46 -0.08 -13.70
N LEU A 153 1.32 1.14 -14.21
CA LEU A 153 1.18 1.51 -15.61
C LEU A 153 1.81 2.89 -15.85
N ASP A 154 2.04 3.23 -17.12
CA ASP A 154 2.29 4.60 -17.52
C ASP A 154 1.03 5.42 -17.20
N ALA A 155 1.20 6.52 -16.46
CA ALA A 155 0.07 7.30 -15.99
C ALA A 155 0.46 8.72 -15.60
N LYS A 156 -0.52 9.61 -15.52
CA LYS A 156 -0.36 10.95 -14.96
C LYS A 156 -1.12 11.05 -13.66
N LEU A 157 -0.42 11.35 -12.57
CA LEU A 157 -1.05 11.67 -11.30
C LEU A 157 -1.86 12.98 -11.45
N THR A 158 -3.15 12.91 -11.20
CA THR A 158 -4.07 14.05 -11.34
C THR A 158 -4.42 14.67 -10.00
N LYS A 159 -4.59 13.84 -8.96
CA LYS A 159 -5.08 14.27 -7.65
C LYS A 159 -4.68 13.30 -6.55
N MET A 160 -4.56 13.80 -5.33
CA MET A 160 -4.35 12.99 -4.12
C MET A 160 -5.28 13.44 -3.01
N HIS A 161 -6.00 12.50 -2.40
CA HIS A 161 -6.82 12.73 -1.22
C HIS A 161 -6.29 11.97 -0.02
N TYR A 162 -6.05 12.67 1.08
CA TYR A 162 -5.82 12.04 2.37
C TYR A 162 -7.14 11.90 3.12
N ILE A 163 -7.44 10.69 3.54
CA ILE A 163 -8.64 10.37 4.31
C ILE A 163 -8.20 9.94 5.71
N PRO A 164 -8.47 10.76 6.74
CA PRO A 164 -8.18 10.43 8.12
C PRO A 164 -8.89 9.15 8.58
N GLY A 165 -8.30 8.43 9.53
CA GLY A 165 -8.91 7.19 10.02
C GLY A 165 -8.16 6.55 11.17
N ASN A 166 -8.59 5.34 11.52
CA ASN A 166 -7.93 4.51 12.51
C ASN A 166 -6.62 3.91 11.99
N LEU A 167 -5.94 3.20 12.88
CA LEU A 167 -4.70 2.49 12.61
C LEU A 167 -4.82 1.03 13.09
N PHE A 168 -5.79 0.29 12.54
CA PHE A 168 -5.85 -1.15 12.80
C PHE A 168 -4.71 -1.86 12.06
N SER A 169 -4.14 -2.90 12.66
CA SER A 169 -3.27 -3.80 11.92
C SER A 169 -4.00 -4.38 10.71
N VAL A 170 -3.31 -4.54 9.58
CA VAL A 170 -3.89 -5.02 8.31
C VAL A 170 -3.45 -6.44 7.93
N ASN A 171 -2.96 -7.21 8.90
CA ASN A 171 -2.58 -8.60 8.69
C ASN A 171 -3.81 -9.52 8.47
N GLN A 172 -3.57 -10.75 8.06
CA GLN A 172 -4.62 -11.72 7.75
C GLN A 172 -5.58 -12.00 8.93
N ILE A 173 -5.11 -11.89 10.18
CA ILE A 173 -5.95 -12.11 11.36
C ILE A 173 -6.98 -10.97 11.49
N THR A 174 -6.55 -9.74 11.38
CA THR A 174 -7.43 -8.57 11.52
C THR A 174 -8.35 -8.41 10.32
N THR A 175 -7.86 -8.56 9.11
CA THR A 175 -8.69 -8.47 7.88
C THR A 175 -9.77 -9.53 7.82
N SER A 176 -9.55 -10.70 8.43
CA SER A 176 -10.56 -11.76 8.48
C SER A 176 -11.58 -11.63 9.62
N ARG A 177 -11.43 -10.66 10.52
CA ARG A 177 -12.27 -10.52 11.73
C ARG A 177 -12.81 -9.12 12.00
N ILE A 178 -12.17 -8.09 11.44
CA ILE A 178 -12.64 -6.71 11.59
C ILE A 178 -13.34 -6.31 10.30
N PRO A 179 -14.67 -6.18 10.31
CA PRO A 179 -15.42 -5.76 9.12
C PRO A 179 -15.02 -4.37 8.68
N LYS A 180 -15.00 -4.14 7.37
CA LYS A 180 -14.74 -2.84 6.76
C LYS A 180 -13.40 -2.23 7.20
N LEU A 181 -12.36 -3.05 7.42
CA LEU A 181 -11.10 -2.62 8.02
C LEU A 181 -10.42 -1.53 7.19
N PHE A 182 -10.35 -1.71 5.87
CA PHE A 182 -9.60 -0.79 4.99
C PHE A 182 -10.23 0.59 4.92
N ILE A 183 -11.56 0.71 4.99
CA ILE A 183 -12.24 2.02 5.01
C ILE A 183 -12.21 2.68 6.40
N ARG A 184 -11.94 1.93 7.45
CA ARG A 184 -11.78 2.45 8.82
C ARG A 184 -10.38 3.02 9.06
N ASN A 185 -9.38 2.53 8.34
CA ASN A 185 -8.00 3.01 8.47
C ASN A 185 -7.78 4.29 7.66
N GLU A 186 -6.83 5.12 8.15
CA GLU A 186 -6.33 6.23 7.35
C GLU A 186 -5.83 5.73 6.00
N ARG A 187 -5.94 6.55 4.97
CA ARG A 187 -5.48 6.19 3.64
C ARG A 187 -5.21 7.38 2.76
N LEU A 188 -4.30 7.19 1.84
CA LEU A 188 -3.99 8.13 0.78
C LEU A 188 -4.51 7.56 -0.55
N VAL A 189 -5.44 8.26 -1.17
CA VAL A 189 -6.07 7.89 -2.44
C VAL A 189 -5.41 8.71 -3.54
N CYS A 190 -4.77 8.04 -4.49
CA CYS A 190 -4.09 8.66 -5.63
C CYS A 190 -4.87 8.34 -6.90
N PHE A 191 -5.24 9.39 -7.66
CA PHE A 191 -5.99 9.31 -8.90
C PHE A 191 -5.06 9.53 -10.08
N PHE A 192 -5.19 8.67 -11.08
CA PHE A 192 -4.32 8.67 -12.24
C PHE A 192 -5.13 8.66 -13.53
N ASP A 193 -4.67 9.42 -14.51
CA ASP A 193 -5.08 9.33 -15.90
C ASP A 193 -4.06 8.46 -16.64
N THR A 194 -4.52 7.38 -17.26
CA THR A 194 -3.70 6.44 -18.06
C THR A 194 -3.77 6.75 -19.56
N GLY A 195 -4.34 7.89 -19.94
CA GLY A 195 -4.58 8.30 -21.32
C GLY A 195 -5.87 7.72 -21.92
N ASN A 196 -6.21 6.47 -21.59
CA ASN A 196 -7.42 5.82 -22.08
C ASN A 196 -8.50 5.64 -21.02
N SER A 197 -8.12 5.66 -19.74
CA SER A 197 -9.04 5.52 -18.61
C SER A 197 -8.44 6.09 -17.33
N GLU A 198 -9.19 6.07 -16.24
CA GLU A 198 -8.68 6.39 -14.92
C GLU A 198 -8.18 5.12 -14.21
N MET A 199 -7.25 5.28 -13.28
CA MET A 199 -6.82 4.28 -12.32
C MET A 199 -6.76 4.92 -10.94
N ILE A 200 -7.11 4.17 -9.90
CA ILE A 200 -6.94 4.62 -8.51
C ILE A 200 -5.98 3.67 -7.80
N LEU A 201 -5.00 4.24 -7.08
CA LEU A 201 -4.12 3.49 -6.20
C LEU A 201 -4.23 4.07 -4.80
N ILE A 202 -4.41 3.19 -3.81
CA ILE A 202 -4.69 3.57 -2.43
C ILE A 202 -3.62 2.98 -1.52
N PHE A 203 -2.94 3.86 -0.79
CA PHE A 203 -2.09 3.49 0.32
C PHE A 203 -2.95 3.42 1.58
N VAL A 204 -3.12 2.24 2.16
CA VAL A 204 -3.88 2.08 3.41
C VAL A 204 -2.90 2.03 4.58
N GLY A 205 -2.99 3.00 5.47
CA GLY A 205 -2.20 3.03 6.70
C GLY A 205 -2.61 1.94 7.69
N ALA A 206 -1.73 1.63 8.63
CA ALA A 206 -1.97 0.60 9.64
C ALA A 206 -1.23 0.92 10.94
N LEU A 207 -1.44 0.11 11.96
CA LEU A 207 -0.73 0.20 13.24
C LEU A 207 0.78 0.18 13.01
N ASN A 208 1.47 1.12 13.62
CA ASN A 208 2.92 1.34 13.54
C ASN A 208 3.44 1.87 12.19
N VAL A 209 2.59 2.10 11.17
CA VAL A 209 3.04 2.65 9.87
C VAL A 209 3.74 3.99 10.03
N GLY A 210 3.26 4.82 10.95
CA GLY A 210 3.88 6.08 11.32
C GLY A 210 3.65 7.20 10.32
N SER A 211 3.67 6.92 9.03
CA SER A 211 3.41 7.89 7.96
C SER A 211 3.49 7.25 6.57
N ILE A 212 2.92 7.95 5.59
CA ILE A 212 3.04 7.68 4.16
C ILE A 212 3.85 8.83 3.56
N THR A 213 4.80 8.52 2.70
CA THR A 213 5.60 9.56 2.02
C THR A 213 5.48 9.42 0.52
N THR A 214 5.33 10.55 -0.18
CA THR A 214 5.35 10.60 -1.64
C THR A 214 6.29 11.71 -2.11
N PRO A 215 6.80 11.64 -3.36
CA PRO A 215 7.60 12.72 -3.90
C PRO A 215 6.88 14.09 -3.91
N TRP A 216 5.55 14.09 -4.10
CA TRP A 216 4.76 15.32 -4.30
C TRP A 216 4.29 16.00 -3.02
N THR A 217 4.14 15.26 -1.92
CA THR A 217 3.52 15.76 -0.68
C THR A 217 4.42 15.67 0.54
N ASN A 218 5.64 15.13 0.39
CA ASN A 218 6.50 14.78 1.51
C ASN A 218 5.82 13.78 2.47
N GLU A 219 6.16 13.82 3.75
CA GLU A 219 5.67 12.90 4.76
C GLU A 219 4.28 13.30 5.29
N ILE A 220 3.30 12.43 5.10
CA ILE A 220 1.93 12.58 5.60
C ILE A 220 1.81 11.78 6.90
N ARG A 221 1.57 12.49 8.01
CA ARG A 221 1.41 11.90 9.34
C ARG A 221 -0.05 11.50 9.61
N PRO A 222 -0.28 10.40 10.35
CA PRO A 222 -1.63 9.94 10.64
C PRO A 222 -2.45 10.98 11.42
N SER A 223 -3.73 11.10 11.03
CA SER A 223 -4.75 11.83 11.77
C SER A 223 -5.99 10.95 11.92
N GLN A 224 -6.51 10.86 13.14
CA GLN A 224 -7.73 10.08 13.40
C GLN A 224 -9.02 10.84 13.11
N ARG A 225 -8.94 12.16 13.06
CA ARG A 225 -10.09 13.05 12.91
C ARG A 225 -9.81 14.09 11.85
N GLY A 226 -10.86 14.49 11.18
CA GLY A 226 -10.82 15.52 10.15
C GLY A 226 -11.64 15.11 8.93
N GLU A 227 -11.75 16.05 8.04
CA GLU A 227 -12.38 15.85 6.73
C GLU A 227 -11.37 15.28 5.74
N ILE A 228 -11.86 14.83 4.60
CA ILE A 228 -11.04 14.45 3.47
C ILE A 228 -10.28 15.68 2.99
N VAL A 229 -8.96 15.56 2.87
CA VAL A 229 -8.10 16.66 2.45
C VAL A 229 -7.56 16.37 1.05
N GLU A 230 -7.85 17.23 0.09
CA GLU A 230 -7.14 17.24 -1.18
C GLU A 230 -5.75 17.83 -0.98
N LEU A 231 -4.73 17.05 -1.28
CA LEU A 231 -3.34 17.46 -1.07
C LEU A 231 -2.82 18.26 -2.26
N GLN A 232 -2.12 19.35 -1.98
CA GLN A 232 -1.45 20.12 -3.01
C GLN A 232 -0.20 19.39 -3.48
N LEU A 233 -0.11 19.13 -4.78
CA LEU A 233 1.06 18.51 -5.40
C LEU A 233 2.18 19.53 -5.59
N ALA A 234 3.41 19.15 -5.29
CA ALA A 234 4.58 20.00 -5.52
C ALA A 234 4.75 20.30 -7.01
N LYS A 235 4.75 21.59 -7.37
CA LYS A 235 4.75 22.05 -8.77
C LYS A 235 6.04 21.74 -9.54
N ASN A 236 7.14 21.52 -8.84
CA ASN A 236 8.47 21.26 -9.40
C ASN A 236 8.76 19.77 -9.65
N ILE A 237 7.78 18.90 -9.37
CA ILE A 237 7.92 17.44 -9.56
C ILE A 237 6.94 17.00 -10.64
N SER A 238 7.45 16.26 -11.63
CA SER A 238 6.59 15.71 -12.68
C SER A 238 5.51 14.81 -12.10
N THR A 239 4.31 14.97 -12.60
CA THR A 239 3.17 14.06 -12.31
C THR A 239 3.03 12.96 -13.37
N HIS A 240 3.79 13.01 -14.47
CA HIS A 240 3.88 11.93 -15.45
C HIS A 240 4.85 10.86 -14.95
N LEU A 241 4.40 9.63 -15.00
CA LEU A 241 5.06 8.45 -14.48
C LEU A 241 5.13 7.38 -15.55
N ASN A 242 6.28 6.78 -15.70
CA ASN A 242 6.40 5.54 -16.45
C ASN A 242 6.09 4.37 -15.51
N LYS A 243 5.67 3.28 -16.08
CA LYS A 243 5.48 2.00 -15.38
C LYS A 243 6.75 1.61 -14.61
N GLY A 244 6.60 1.39 -13.32
CA GLY A 244 7.70 1.11 -12.42
C GLY A 244 8.31 2.34 -11.71
N ASP A 245 7.93 3.57 -12.05
CA ASP A 245 8.37 4.76 -11.35
C ASP A 245 7.85 4.80 -9.91
N LEU A 246 8.61 5.43 -9.01
CA LEU A 246 8.29 5.52 -7.59
C LEU A 246 7.08 6.43 -7.34
N LEU A 247 6.03 5.88 -6.70
CA LEU A 247 4.86 6.64 -6.23
C LEU A 247 5.00 7.13 -4.80
N GLY A 248 5.67 6.37 -3.96
CA GLY A 248 5.81 6.67 -2.55
C GLY A 248 6.21 5.45 -1.74
N TRP A 249 6.14 5.58 -0.42
CA TRP A 249 6.46 4.47 0.49
C TRP A 249 5.74 4.58 1.82
N PHE A 250 5.60 3.45 2.46
CA PHE A 250 5.19 3.39 3.86
C PHE A 250 6.41 3.42 4.77
N ASN A 251 6.36 4.21 5.82
CA ASN A 251 7.44 4.26 6.79
C ASN A 251 7.46 3.06 7.75
N MET A 252 6.41 2.24 7.74
CA MET A 252 6.29 0.86 8.28
C MET A 252 5.19 0.13 7.50
N GLY A 253 5.06 -1.21 7.65
CA GLY A 253 4.21 -2.09 6.82
C GLY A 253 2.73 -1.77 6.67
N SER A 254 2.10 -2.15 5.54
CA SER A 254 0.77 -1.70 5.18
C SER A 254 0.12 -2.49 4.01
N THR A 255 -0.86 -1.89 3.34
CA THR A 255 -1.62 -2.48 2.22
C THR A 255 -1.77 -1.48 1.09
N VAL A 256 -1.62 -1.94 -0.14
CA VAL A 256 -1.93 -1.19 -1.36
C VAL A 256 -3.17 -1.80 -2.02
N ILE A 257 -4.08 -0.94 -2.47
CA ILE A 257 -5.25 -1.34 -3.27
C ILE A 257 -5.19 -0.60 -4.60
N THR A 258 -5.34 -1.34 -5.70
CA THR A 258 -5.48 -0.77 -7.03
C THR A 258 -6.89 -1.00 -7.55
N LEU A 259 -7.46 0.02 -8.21
CA LEU A 259 -8.80 -0.01 -8.77
C LEU A 259 -8.74 0.38 -10.24
N PHE A 260 -9.51 -0.32 -11.07
CA PHE A 260 -9.66 -0.07 -12.48
C PHE A 260 -11.14 0.03 -12.85
N PRO A 261 -11.52 0.91 -13.78
CA PRO A 261 -12.89 1.02 -14.26
C PRO A 261 -13.40 -0.27 -14.91
N LYS A 262 -14.72 -0.34 -15.05
CA LYS A 262 -15.40 -1.46 -15.71
C LYS A 262 -14.85 -1.70 -17.13
N ASN A 263 -14.60 -2.97 -17.46
CA ASN A 263 -14.12 -3.42 -18.76
C ASN A 263 -12.75 -2.87 -19.20
N THR A 264 -11.93 -2.35 -18.28
CA THR A 264 -10.60 -1.80 -18.62
C THR A 264 -9.45 -2.71 -18.20
N CYS A 265 -9.71 -3.71 -17.35
CA CYS A 265 -8.69 -4.58 -16.79
C CYS A 265 -9.10 -6.06 -16.93
N HIS A 266 -8.14 -6.89 -17.30
CA HIS A 266 -8.24 -8.35 -17.25
C HIS A 266 -7.11 -8.90 -16.41
N TRP A 267 -7.45 -9.62 -15.32
CA TRP A 267 -6.45 -10.23 -14.45
C TRP A 267 -5.79 -11.45 -15.10
N SER A 268 -4.51 -11.66 -14.83
CA SER A 268 -3.77 -12.82 -15.30
C SER A 268 -4.33 -14.10 -14.68
N GLU A 269 -4.43 -15.16 -15.48
CA GLU A 269 -4.86 -16.49 -15.03
C GLU A 269 -3.93 -17.09 -13.97
N ASP A 270 -2.67 -16.66 -13.93
CA ASP A 270 -1.68 -17.07 -12.94
C ASP A 270 -1.87 -16.44 -11.55
N MET A 271 -2.73 -15.44 -11.44
CA MET A 271 -3.00 -14.82 -10.13
C MET A 271 -3.66 -15.81 -9.18
N ARG A 272 -3.18 -15.82 -7.95
CA ARG A 272 -3.73 -16.65 -6.87
C ARG A 272 -3.92 -15.81 -5.62
N SER A 273 -5.10 -15.90 -5.03
CA SER A 273 -5.34 -15.35 -3.70
C SER A 273 -4.36 -15.96 -2.71
N ASP A 274 -3.84 -15.15 -1.82
CA ASP A 274 -2.80 -15.51 -0.86
C ASP A 274 -1.42 -15.81 -1.49
N GLY A 275 -1.25 -15.63 -2.81
CA GLY A 275 0.03 -15.77 -3.51
C GLY A 275 1.00 -14.62 -3.20
N HIS A 276 2.29 -14.94 -3.10
CA HIS A 276 3.34 -13.93 -3.02
C HIS A 276 3.58 -13.30 -4.39
N ILE A 277 3.75 -11.97 -4.40
CA ILE A 277 4.04 -11.22 -5.60
C ILE A 277 5.16 -10.22 -5.34
N LYS A 278 5.98 -9.96 -6.35
CA LYS A 278 7.02 -8.93 -6.31
C LYS A 278 6.63 -7.74 -7.19
N MET A 279 7.05 -6.56 -6.81
CA MET A 279 6.96 -5.35 -7.62
C MET A 279 7.49 -5.63 -9.04
N GLY A 280 6.78 -5.19 -10.06
CA GLY A 280 7.15 -5.45 -11.46
C GLY A 280 6.57 -6.73 -12.06
N ASN A 281 6.11 -7.72 -11.26
CA ASN A 281 5.45 -8.90 -11.78
C ASN A 281 4.10 -8.55 -12.43
N LYS A 282 3.73 -9.28 -13.47
CA LYS A 282 2.44 -9.14 -14.14
C LYS A 282 1.29 -9.46 -13.19
N LEU A 283 0.32 -8.56 -13.08
CA LEU A 283 -0.97 -8.75 -12.44
C LEU A 283 -2.07 -9.03 -13.46
N GLY A 284 -2.01 -8.34 -14.58
CA GLY A 284 -3.05 -8.39 -15.60
C GLY A 284 -2.69 -7.56 -16.82
N SER A 285 -3.68 -7.20 -17.60
CA SER A 285 -3.51 -6.34 -18.77
C SER A 285 -4.67 -5.36 -18.91
N ILE A 286 -4.39 -4.21 -19.52
CA ILE A 286 -5.42 -3.25 -19.94
C ILE A 286 -6.10 -3.75 -21.20
N ILE A 287 -7.41 -3.63 -21.22
CA ILE A 287 -8.25 -3.92 -22.40
C ILE A 287 -8.31 -2.63 -23.22
N HIS A 288 -7.72 -2.66 -24.41
CA HIS A 288 -7.87 -1.57 -25.36
C HIS A 288 -9.20 -1.73 -26.11
N HIS A 289 -10.14 -0.85 -25.86
CA HIS A 289 -11.30 -0.73 -26.74
C HIS A 289 -10.83 -0.04 -28.02
N SER A 290 -10.78 -0.76 -29.14
CA SER A 290 -10.62 -0.13 -30.47
C SER A 290 -11.72 0.92 -30.63
N LYS A 291 -11.32 2.14 -30.89
CA LYS A 291 -12.25 3.26 -31.22
C LYS A 291 -12.91 2.97 -32.55
#